data_46793c80eb28c58632e31407d0a05bf1
#
_entry.id   46793c80eb28c58632e31407d0a05bf1
#
_cell.length_a   1.000
_cell.length_b   1.000
_cell.length_c   1.000
_cell.angle_alpha   90.00
_cell.angle_beta   90.00
_cell.angle_gamma   90.00
#
_symmetry.space_group_name_H-M   'P 1'
#
loop_
_entity.id
_entity.type
_entity.pdbx_description
1 polymer ?
#
loop_
_entity_poly.entity_id
_entity_poly.type
_entity_poly.pdbx_seq_one_letter_code
_entity_poly.pdbx_strand_id
1 'polypeptide(L)'
;MQEIFLCSISNVRSGDCKEDCAYCTQSSHHQGAIKRYKFKDEKVVLQEARALRQLGALGFCLVTSGRELDDEKCEYIAKLAKAINKEELGLHLIACCGRADLDQLEFLRDAGIHSYNHNLETSQNFFPKICSTHTWEERFITCENALRAGLGLCSGGIFGLNESWEDRIEMLRALASLSPHTTPINFFIKNPVLPIDAETLSADEALECVLLAKEFLPNARLMVAGGREVVFKDNDKQEAKLFEYGINAVVLGDYLTTKGKAPKKDIEKLLSYGLTMATSCH
;
A
#
# COMPACT_ATOMS: atom_id res chain seq x y z
N MET A 1 -13.56 -13.54 -17.86
CA MET A 1 -13.57 -12.21 -17.23
C MET A 1 -12.42 -12.16 -16.24
N GLN A 2 -11.70 -11.06 -16.17
CA GLN A 2 -10.57 -10.91 -15.25
C GLN A 2 -11.10 -10.62 -13.85
N GLU A 3 -10.61 -11.36 -12.86
CA GLU A 3 -10.93 -11.13 -11.45
C GLU A 3 -10.06 -10.04 -10.84
N ILE A 4 -10.67 -9.18 -10.01
CA ILE A 4 -10.00 -8.11 -9.28
C ILE A 4 -10.10 -8.35 -7.78
N PHE A 5 -8.95 -8.42 -7.12
CA PHE A 5 -8.85 -8.49 -5.67
C PHE A 5 -9.08 -7.10 -5.07
N LEU A 6 -10.03 -7.01 -4.16
CA LEU A 6 -10.34 -5.77 -3.45
C LEU A 6 -9.65 -5.75 -2.10
N CYS A 7 -8.78 -4.75 -1.91
CA CYS A 7 -8.12 -4.46 -0.65
C CYS A 7 -8.66 -3.16 -0.07
N SER A 8 -8.53 -2.96 1.22
CA SER A 8 -8.88 -1.71 1.89
C SER A 8 -7.89 -1.39 3.00
N ILE A 9 -7.82 -0.11 3.37
CA ILE A 9 -6.88 0.39 4.37
C ILE A 9 -7.65 0.95 5.56
N SER A 10 -7.26 0.56 6.78
CA SER A 10 -7.58 1.26 8.00
C SER A 10 -6.32 1.96 8.52
N ASN A 11 -6.28 3.28 8.43
CA ASN A 11 -5.22 4.07 9.04
C ASN A 11 -5.48 4.11 10.55
N VAL A 12 -4.87 3.19 11.32
CA VAL A 12 -5.17 2.98 12.75
C VAL A 12 -4.33 3.86 13.68
N ARG A 13 -3.26 4.47 13.17
CA ARG A 13 -2.49 5.56 13.79
C ARG A 13 -2.10 6.56 12.73
N SER A 14 -2.31 7.86 12.95
CA SER A 14 -2.10 8.90 11.94
C SER A 14 -1.31 10.09 12.44
N GLY A 15 -0.36 10.54 11.62
CA GLY A 15 0.48 11.71 11.87
C GLY A 15 1.66 11.44 12.81
N ASP A 16 2.33 12.51 13.19
CA ASP A 16 3.44 12.55 14.16
C ASP A 16 4.63 11.62 13.85
N CYS A 17 4.81 11.26 12.56
CA CYS A 17 5.97 10.53 12.10
C CYS A 17 7.20 11.46 12.08
N LYS A 18 8.30 11.05 12.71
CA LYS A 18 9.53 11.82 12.79
C LYS A 18 10.44 11.68 11.54
N GLU A 19 10.03 10.84 10.59
CA GLU A 19 10.75 10.66 9.34
C GLU A 19 10.50 11.83 8.38
N ASP A 20 11.49 12.16 7.56
CA ASP A 20 11.48 13.30 6.63
C ASP A 20 11.07 12.92 5.20
N CYS A 21 10.49 11.75 5.00
CA CYS A 21 10.12 11.26 3.66
C CYS A 21 9.37 12.34 2.86
N ALA A 22 9.97 12.81 1.77
CA ALA A 22 9.52 13.96 1.00
C ALA A 22 8.13 13.81 0.36
N TYR A 23 7.67 12.57 0.20
CA TYR A 23 6.36 12.22 -0.39
C TYR A 23 5.25 12.04 0.64
N CYS A 24 5.54 12.11 1.96
CA CYS A 24 4.63 11.64 2.99
C CYS A 24 4.05 12.77 3.84
N THR A 25 2.75 13.00 3.76
CA THR A 25 2.05 14.00 4.57
C THR A 25 1.89 13.62 6.05
N GLN A 26 2.22 12.38 6.45
CA GLN A 26 2.23 11.95 7.85
C GLN A 26 3.49 12.40 8.61
N SER A 27 4.52 12.86 7.87
CA SER A 27 5.73 13.42 8.45
C SER A 27 5.43 14.67 9.30
N SER A 28 6.07 14.77 10.46
CA SER A 28 6.02 15.98 11.29
C SER A 28 6.89 17.13 10.73
N HIS A 29 7.74 16.85 9.76
CA HIS A 29 8.53 17.84 9.03
C HIS A 29 7.69 18.63 8.02
N HIS A 30 6.49 18.10 7.66
CA HIS A 30 5.60 18.74 6.68
C HIS A 30 4.32 19.24 7.36
N GLN A 31 3.86 20.42 6.96
CA GLN A 31 2.68 21.07 7.55
C GLN A 31 1.36 20.59 6.89
N GLY A 32 1.22 19.28 6.64
CA GLY A 32 0.03 18.71 6.06
C GLY A 32 -1.20 18.84 6.98
N ALA A 33 -2.30 19.30 6.42
CA ALA A 33 -3.60 19.33 7.11
C ALA A 33 -4.22 17.93 7.16
N ILE A 34 -3.67 17.06 7.99
CA ILE A 34 -4.16 15.70 8.20
C ILE A 34 -4.78 15.53 9.58
N LYS A 35 -5.71 14.58 9.72
CA LYS A 35 -6.23 14.19 11.02
C LYS A 35 -5.17 13.39 11.77
N ARG A 36 -4.81 13.83 12.99
CA ARG A 36 -3.78 13.19 13.84
C ARG A 36 -4.45 12.48 15.01
N TYR A 37 -4.02 11.26 15.29
CA TYR A 37 -4.44 10.47 16.45
C TYR A 37 -3.44 9.35 16.76
N LYS A 38 -3.30 9.00 18.04
CA LYS A 38 -2.35 7.97 18.48
C LYS A 38 -2.82 6.58 18.06
N PHE A 39 -4.03 6.21 18.43
CA PHE A 39 -4.65 4.95 18.02
C PHE A 39 -6.14 5.14 17.79
N LYS A 40 -6.67 4.40 16.82
CA LYS A 40 -8.10 4.32 16.54
C LYS A 40 -8.78 3.37 17.54
N ASP A 41 -10.00 3.67 17.95
CA ASP A 41 -10.76 2.76 18.80
C ASP A 41 -10.99 1.41 18.10
N GLU A 42 -10.80 0.31 18.81
CA GLU A 42 -10.98 -1.05 18.28
C GLU A 42 -12.37 -1.27 17.67
N LYS A 43 -13.42 -0.75 18.31
CA LYS A 43 -14.80 -0.88 17.81
C LYS A 43 -14.98 -0.21 16.46
N VAL A 44 -14.28 0.92 16.24
CA VAL A 44 -14.32 1.63 14.96
C VAL A 44 -13.62 0.78 13.88
N VAL A 45 -12.46 0.20 14.18
CA VAL A 45 -11.74 -0.67 13.24
C VAL A 45 -12.56 -1.92 12.88
N LEU A 46 -13.23 -2.53 13.85
CA LEU A 46 -14.12 -3.67 13.59
C LEU A 46 -15.32 -3.28 12.71
N GLN A 47 -15.91 -2.10 12.94
CA GLN A 47 -16.97 -1.59 12.07
C GLN A 47 -16.50 -1.34 10.64
N GLU A 48 -15.31 -0.77 10.47
CA GLU A 48 -14.67 -0.61 9.14
C GLU A 48 -14.45 -1.97 8.46
N ALA A 49 -13.90 -2.95 9.18
CA ALA A 49 -13.65 -4.29 8.64
C ALA A 49 -14.96 -4.96 8.15
N ARG A 50 -16.02 -4.94 8.96
CA ARG A 50 -17.34 -5.48 8.58
C ARG A 50 -17.93 -4.77 7.37
N ALA A 51 -17.91 -3.43 7.37
CA ALA A 51 -18.46 -2.63 6.27
C ALA A 51 -17.74 -2.89 4.94
N LEU A 52 -16.41 -2.96 4.97
CA LEU A 52 -15.61 -3.21 3.77
C LEU A 52 -15.75 -4.66 3.28
N ARG A 53 -15.85 -5.62 4.20
CA ARG A 53 -16.13 -7.03 3.83
C ARG A 53 -17.49 -7.18 3.15
N GLN A 54 -18.52 -6.47 3.62
CA GLN A 54 -19.84 -6.44 2.98
C GLN A 54 -19.81 -5.87 1.56
N LEU A 55 -18.84 -5.02 1.26
CA LEU A 55 -18.59 -4.48 -0.09
C LEU A 55 -17.71 -5.39 -0.95
N GLY A 56 -17.31 -6.56 -0.45
CA GLY A 56 -16.52 -7.53 -1.18
C GLY A 56 -15.01 -7.41 -0.98
N ALA A 57 -14.52 -6.52 -0.09
CA ALA A 57 -13.10 -6.49 0.24
C ALA A 57 -12.65 -7.83 0.83
N LEU A 58 -11.52 -8.32 0.33
CA LEU A 58 -10.86 -9.54 0.82
C LEU A 58 -9.59 -9.21 1.60
N GLY A 59 -8.88 -8.14 1.23
CA GLY A 59 -7.73 -7.65 1.96
C GLY A 59 -8.11 -6.50 2.91
N PHE A 60 -7.56 -6.51 4.13
CA PHE A 60 -7.73 -5.42 5.10
C PHE A 60 -6.39 -5.06 5.71
N CYS A 61 -5.88 -3.86 5.39
CA CYS A 61 -4.56 -3.42 5.80
C CYS A 61 -4.65 -2.48 7.00
N LEU A 62 -4.05 -2.88 8.12
CA LEU A 62 -3.89 -2.07 9.33
C LEU A 62 -2.61 -1.24 9.23
N VAL A 63 -2.73 0.08 9.13
CA VAL A 63 -1.59 0.97 8.88
C VAL A 63 -1.34 1.88 10.06
N THR A 64 -0.09 1.98 10.49
CA THR A 64 0.35 2.97 11.49
C THR A 64 1.37 3.93 10.90
N SER A 65 1.28 5.21 11.28
CA SER A 65 2.35 6.16 11.05
C SER A 65 3.56 5.88 11.96
N GLY A 66 4.76 6.28 11.53
CA GLY A 66 6.00 6.16 12.29
C GLY A 66 7.04 5.32 11.58
N ARG A 67 8.31 5.46 12.02
CA ARG A 67 9.47 4.80 11.42
C ARG A 67 9.41 3.28 11.54
N GLU A 68 9.03 2.79 12.71
CA GLU A 68 9.19 1.39 13.07
C GLU A 68 8.00 0.86 13.88
N LEU A 69 7.89 -0.45 13.90
CA LEU A 69 6.96 -1.21 14.73
C LEU A 69 7.56 -1.30 16.14
N ASP A 70 7.19 -0.36 17.02
CA ASP A 70 7.54 -0.42 18.43
C ASP A 70 6.61 -1.40 19.20
N ASP A 71 6.95 -1.72 20.45
CA ASP A 71 6.20 -2.67 21.28
C ASP A 71 4.73 -2.28 21.43
N GLU A 72 4.45 -0.97 21.61
CA GLU A 72 3.08 -0.47 21.77
C GLU A 72 2.25 -0.71 20.50
N LYS A 73 2.82 -0.46 19.31
CA LYS A 73 2.17 -0.75 18.03
C LYS A 73 2.00 -2.25 17.83
N CYS A 74 3.04 -3.02 18.19
CA CYS A 74 3.04 -4.47 18.05
C CYS A 74 1.87 -5.09 18.83
N GLU A 75 1.73 -4.75 20.10
CA GLU A 75 0.62 -5.20 20.95
C GLU A 75 -0.76 -4.73 20.42
N TYR A 76 -0.83 -3.46 19.99
CA TYR A 76 -2.08 -2.91 19.48
C TYR A 76 -2.52 -3.60 18.17
N ILE A 77 -1.62 -3.80 17.22
CA ILE A 77 -1.92 -4.48 15.96
C ILE A 77 -2.28 -5.95 16.20
N ALA A 78 -1.55 -6.64 17.09
CA ALA A 78 -1.86 -8.02 17.47
C ALA A 78 -3.25 -8.14 18.12
N LYS A 79 -3.62 -7.19 18.97
CA LYS A 79 -4.96 -7.12 19.57
C LYS A 79 -6.04 -6.94 18.51
N LEU A 80 -5.84 -6.03 17.56
CA LEU A 80 -6.78 -5.81 16.46
C LEU A 80 -6.91 -7.05 15.57
N ALA A 81 -5.79 -7.69 15.23
CA ALA A 81 -5.79 -8.90 14.41
C ALA A 81 -6.61 -10.02 15.07
N LYS A 82 -6.39 -10.29 16.35
CA LYS A 82 -7.17 -11.28 17.12
C LYS A 82 -8.66 -10.94 17.16
N ALA A 83 -9.00 -9.65 17.36
CA ALA A 83 -10.39 -9.20 17.40
C ALA A 83 -11.09 -9.35 16.06
N ILE A 84 -10.42 -9.00 14.94
CA ILE A 84 -11.00 -9.13 13.60
C ILE A 84 -11.13 -10.61 13.19
N ASN A 85 -10.11 -11.44 13.49
CA ASN A 85 -10.17 -12.86 13.17
C ASN A 85 -11.31 -13.59 13.92
N LYS A 86 -11.60 -13.16 15.17
CA LYS A 86 -12.75 -13.68 15.94
C LYS A 86 -14.10 -13.41 15.30
N GLU A 87 -14.20 -12.40 14.44
CA GLU A 87 -15.44 -12.10 13.68
C GLU A 87 -15.66 -13.05 12.49
N GLU A 88 -14.68 -13.90 12.16
CA GLU A 88 -14.74 -14.87 11.05
C GLU A 88 -15.16 -14.26 9.70
N LEU A 89 -14.73 -13.02 9.45
CA LEU A 89 -15.07 -12.28 8.23
C LEU A 89 -14.39 -12.83 6.97
N GLY A 90 -13.40 -13.72 7.10
CA GLY A 90 -12.61 -14.22 5.97
C GLY A 90 -11.75 -13.15 5.31
N LEU A 91 -11.28 -12.17 6.08
CA LEU A 91 -10.38 -11.12 5.62
C LEU A 91 -8.91 -11.57 5.69
N HIS A 92 -8.16 -11.31 4.64
CA HIS A 92 -6.71 -11.42 4.64
C HIS A 92 -6.12 -10.16 5.32
N LEU A 93 -5.63 -10.32 6.55
CA LEU A 93 -5.11 -9.21 7.34
C LEU A 93 -3.68 -8.88 6.94
N ILE A 94 -3.43 -7.60 6.70
CA ILE A 94 -2.14 -7.05 6.32
C ILE A 94 -1.73 -6.02 7.37
N ALA A 95 -0.48 -6.02 7.82
CA ALA A 95 0.06 -4.95 8.67
C ALA A 95 1.05 -4.10 7.87
N CYS A 96 1.00 -2.77 8.07
CA CYS A 96 1.91 -1.80 7.47
C CYS A 96 2.34 -0.79 8.56
N CYS A 97 3.41 -1.14 9.30
CA CYS A 97 3.74 -0.46 10.55
C CYS A 97 5.18 0.08 10.59
N GLY A 98 5.78 0.29 9.42
CA GLY A 98 7.17 0.75 9.30
C GLY A 98 8.18 -0.39 9.36
N ARG A 99 9.42 -0.06 9.74
CA ARG A 99 10.49 -1.05 9.92
C ARG A 99 10.14 -2.03 11.04
N ALA A 100 10.47 -3.29 10.85
CA ALA A 100 10.22 -4.34 11.83
C ALA A 100 11.35 -5.38 11.83
N ASP A 101 11.69 -5.91 12.98
CA ASP A 101 12.60 -7.03 13.12
C ASP A 101 11.86 -8.38 12.99
N LEU A 102 12.64 -9.46 13.00
CA LEU A 102 12.10 -10.81 12.80
C LEU A 102 11.13 -11.20 13.91
N ASP A 103 11.50 -10.98 15.16
CA ASP A 103 10.72 -11.40 16.34
C ASP A 103 9.37 -10.68 16.39
N GLN A 104 9.35 -9.38 16.05
CA GLN A 104 8.14 -8.59 15.96
C GLN A 104 7.19 -9.11 14.84
N LEU A 105 7.76 -9.50 13.71
CA LEU A 105 6.99 -10.02 12.59
C LEU A 105 6.44 -11.42 12.87
N GLU A 106 7.19 -12.28 13.52
CA GLU A 106 6.73 -13.57 14.01
C GLU A 106 5.59 -13.43 15.03
N PHE A 107 5.72 -12.47 15.96
CA PHE A 107 4.65 -12.15 16.92
C PHE A 107 3.36 -11.71 16.24
N LEU A 108 3.45 -10.86 15.21
CA LEU A 108 2.27 -10.44 14.43
C LEU A 108 1.67 -11.59 13.63
N ARG A 109 2.50 -12.47 13.03
CA ARG A 109 2.03 -13.69 12.34
C ARG A 109 1.22 -14.57 13.31
N ASP A 110 1.76 -14.82 14.49
CA ASP A 110 1.13 -15.67 15.50
C ASP A 110 -0.15 -15.04 16.08
N ALA A 111 -0.27 -13.72 16.00
CA ALA A 111 -1.50 -13.00 16.31
C ALA A 111 -2.55 -13.06 15.19
N GLY A 112 -2.22 -13.62 14.01
CA GLY A 112 -3.12 -13.81 12.89
C GLY A 112 -3.04 -12.74 11.78
N ILE A 113 -1.93 -12.02 11.69
CA ILE A 113 -1.57 -11.24 10.50
C ILE A 113 -1.09 -12.23 9.42
N HIS A 114 -1.54 -12.06 8.17
CA HIS A 114 -1.21 -12.92 7.05
C HIS A 114 -0.08 -12.37 6.18
N SER A 115 0.00 -11.05 6.06
CA SER A 115 1.00 -10.38 5.21
C SER A 115 1.54 -9.11 5.88
N TYR A 116 2.77 -8.75 5.54
CA TYR A 116 3.36 -7.47 5.93
C TYR A 116 3.58 -6.59 4.71
N ASN A 117 3.11 -5.34 4.77
CA ASN A 117 3.34 -4.35 3.74
C ASN A 117 4.50 -3.44 4.14
N HIS A 118 5.56 -3.46 3.33
CA HIS A 118 6.67 -2.54 3.47
C HIS A 118 7.28 -2.25 2.09
N ASN A 119 6.99 -1.07 1.56
CA ASN A 119 7.45 -0.69 0.23
C ASN A 119 8.95 -0.34 0.21
N LEU A 120 9.62 -0.56 -0.92
CA LEU A 120 10.96 0.00 -1.20
C LEU A 120 10.87 1.49 -1.59
N GLU A 121 9.74 1.91 -2.09
CA GLU A 121 9.35 3.24 -2.57
C GLU A 121 10.01 3.65 -3.88
N THR A 122 11.33 3.44 -4.04
CA THR A 122 12.11 3.76 -5.24
C THR A 122 13.40 2.91 -5.29
N SER A 123 14.34 3.21 -6.20
CA SER A 123 15.65 2.56 -6.25
C SER A 123 16.52 2.92 -5.03
N GLN A 124 17.51 2.06 -4.75
CA GLN A 124 18.52 2.31 -3.72
C GLN A 124 19.27 3.63 -3.99
N ASN A 125 19.61 3.89 -5.26
CA ASN A 125 20.35 5.09 -5.66
C ASN A 125 19.53 6.38 -5.53
N PHE A 126 18.24 6.33 -5.79
CA PHE A 126 17.37 7.51 -5.71
C PHE A 126 16.84 7.78 -4.30
N PHE A 127 16.74 6.77 -3.45
CA PHE A 127 16.14 6.86 -2.12
C PHE A 127 16.72 7.99 -1.24
N PRO A 128 18.03 8.27 -1.21
CA PRO A 128 18.58 9.38 -0.43
C PRO A 128 18.07 10.79 -0.85
N LYS A 129 17.48 10.91 -2.04
CA LYS A 129 16.87 12.17 -2.51
C LYS A 129 15.47 12.40 -1.94
N ILE A 130 14.83 11.35 -1.43
CA ILE A 130 13.46 11.42 -0.92
C ILE A 130 13.35 11.16 0.59
N CYS A 131 14.40 10.66 1.23
CA CYS A 131 14.46 10.43 2.67
C CYS A 131 15.90 10.44 3.16
N SER A 132 16.16 11.12 4.30
CA SER A 132 17.49 11.15 4.94
C SER A 132 17.51 10.52 6.34
N THR A 133 16.37 10.26 6.93
CA THR A 133 16.22 9.78 8.32
C THR A 133 16.30 8.27 8.48
N HIS A 134 16.20 7.52 7.40
CA HIS A 134 16.46 6.08 7.33
C HIS A 134 16.94 5.70 5.93
N THR A 135 17.48 4.48 5.78
CA THR A 135 18.08 4.04 4.53
C THR A 135 17.16 3.10 3.74
N TRP A 136 17.47 2.94 2.47
CA TRP A 136 16.79 1.97 1.62
C TRP A 136 17.05 0.52 2.09
N GLU A 137 18.26 0.23 2.58
CA GLU A 137 18.65 -1.08 3.10
C GLU A 137 17.82 -1.49 4.31
N GLU A 138 17.52 -0.54 5.22
CA GLU A 138 16.62 -0.81 6.35
C GLU A 138 15.23 -1.27 5.89
N ARG A 139 14.75 -0.73 4.77
CA ARG A 139 13.49 -1.14 4.16
C ARG A 139 13.59 -2.53 3.55
N PHE A 140 14.65 -2.78 2.79
CA PHE A 140 14.90 -4.07 2.16
C PHE A 140 15.03 -5.20 3.20
N ILE A 141 15.80 -4.98 4.27
CA ILE A 141 15.93 -5.92 5.39
C ILE A 141 14.58 -6.21 6.05
N THR A 142 13.71 -5.21 6.20
CA THR A 142 12.35 -5.43 6.73
C THR A 142 11.54 -6.36 5.82
N CYS A 143 11.65 -6.21 4.50
CA CYS A 143 11.00 -7.11 3.54
C CYS A 143 11.54 -8.55 3.66
N GLU A 144 12.86 -8.72 3.79
CA GLU A 144 13.47 -10.03 4.03
C GLU A 144 13.00 -10.66 5.34
N ASN A 145 12.93 -9.86 6.42
CA ASN A 145 12.44 -10.32 7.71
C ASN A 145 10.97 -10.78 7.64
N ALA A 146 10.13 -10.09 6.86
CA ALA A 146 8.73 -10.50 6.66
C ALA A 146 8.64 -11.89 5.99
N LEU A 147 9.46 -12.13 4.97
CA LEU A 147 9.55 -13.44 4.31
C LEU A 147 10.08 -14.52 5.27
N ARG A 148 11.14 -14.22 6.05
CA ARG A 148 11.71 -15.14 7.04
C ARG A 148 10.73 -15.47 8.16
N ALA A 149 9.91 -14.50 8.58
CA ALA A 149 8.83 -14.72 9.55
C ALA A 149 7.68 -15.60 8.99
N GLY A 150 7.69 -15.95 7.71
CA GLY A 150 6.62 -16.72 7.07
C GLY A 150 5.37 -15.91 6.75
N LEU A 151 5.47 -14.57 6.72
CA LEU A 151 4.41 -13.68 6.27
C LEU A 151 4.43 -13.54 4.75
N GLY A 152 3.27 -13.37 4.14
CA GLY A 152 3.20 -12.89 2.76
C GLY A 152 3.82 -11.49 2.65
N LEU A 153 4.70 -11.27 1.68
CA LEU A 153 5.28 -9.94 1.44
C LEU A 153 4.38 -9.15 0.50
N CYS A 154 4.00 -7.93 0.95
CA CYS A 154 3.40 -6.90 0.12
C CYS A 154 4.42 -5.76 0.03
N SER A 155 5.05 -5.58 -1.13
CA SER A 155 6.09 -4.57 -1.32
C SER A 155 6.06 -4.00 -2.73
N GLY A 156 6.18 -2.69 -2.84
CA GLY A 156 6.13 -1.93 -4.09
C GLY A 156 6.80 -0.59 -3.96
N GLY A 157 6.32 0.40 -4.71
CA GLY A 157 6.90 1.73 -4.71
C GLY A 157 5.97 2.81 -5.24
N ILE A 158 6.55 3.99 -5.42
CA ILE A 158 5.89 5.19 -5.92
C ILE A 158 6.59 5.60 -7.21
N PHE A 159 5.80 5.73 -8.27
CA PHE A 159 6.26 6.28 -9.55
C PHE A 159 5.90 7.76 -9.65
N GLY A 160 6.80 8.57 -10.22
CA GLY A 160 6.60 10.00 -10.41
C GLY A 160 7.19 10.89 -9.32
N LEU A 161 8.24 10.42 -8.63
CA LEU A 161 9.01 11.19 -7.64
C LEU A 161 10.17 11.99 -8.28
N ASN A 162 10.19 12.18 -9.60
CA ASN A 162 11.32 12.63 -10.43
C ASN A 162 12.47 11.62 -10.53
N GLU A 163 12.21 10.36 -10.24
CA GLU A 163 13.12 9.26 -10.51
C GLU A 163 13.26 9.01 -12.03
N SER A 164 14.43 8.52 -12.44
CA SER A 164 14.67 8.13 -13.82
C SER A 164 14.03 6.77 -14.15
N TRP A 165 13.92 6.44 -15.43
CA TRP A 165 13.51 5.09 -15.86
C TRP A 165 14.46 4.00 -15.35
N GLU A 166 15.75 4.28 -15.25
CA GLU A 166 16.73 3.33 -14.68
C GLU A 166 16.44 3.11 -13.19
N ASP A 167 16.08 4.16 -12.42
CA ASP A 167 15.66 4.02 -11.03
C ASP A 167 14.41 3.13 -10.90
N ARG A 168 13.43 3.27 -11.81
CA ARG A 168 12.23 2.42 -11.86
C ARG A 168 12.60 0.95 -12.09
N ILE A 169 13.50 0.70 -13.05
CA ILE A 169 14.00 -0.63 -13.38
C ILE A 169 14.77 -1.23 -12.19
N GLU A 170 15.65 -0.48 -11.55
CA GLU A 170 16.40 -0.94 -10.37
C GLU A 170 15.47 -1.30 -9.20
N MET A 171 14.46 -0.48 -8.91
CA MET A 171 13.44 -0.77 -7.91
C MET A 171 12.72 -2.09 -8.22
N LEU A 172 12.30 -2.27 -9.47
CA LEU A 172 11.58 -3.48 -9.89
C LEU A 172 12.46 -4.73 -9.86
N ARG A 173 13.76 -4.63 -10.20
CA ARG A 173 14.73 -5.71 -10.03
C ARG A 173 14.89 -6.11 -8.56
N ALA A 174 14.99 -5.13 -7.67
CA ALA A 174 15.06 -5.38 -6.23
C ALA A 174 13.78 -6.06 -5.70
N LEU A 175 12.61 -5.60 -6.14
CA LEU A 175 11.35 -6.26 -5.82
C LEU A 175 11.29 -7.68 -6.37
N ALA A 176 11.75 -7.92 -7.60
CA ALA A 176 11.79 -9.24 -8.19
C ALA A 176 12.67 -10.21 -7.38
N SER A 177 13.78 -9.76 -6.80
CA SER A 177 14.64 -10.59 -5.93
C SER A 177 13.93 -11.01 -4.63
N LEU A 178 13.03 -10.19 -4.12
CA LEU A 178 12.20 -10.49 -2.95
C LEU A 178 10.98 -11.36 -3.27
N SER A 179 10.59 -11.45 -4.54
CA SER A 179 9.41 -12.21 -4.99
C SER A 179 8.14 -11.91 -4.18
N PRO A 180 7.69 -10.64 -4.09
CA PRO A 180 6.54 -10.29 -3.29
C PRO A 180 5.26 -10.96 -3.80
N HIS A 181 4.38 -11.36 -2.89
CA HIS A 181 3.06 -11.89 -3.23
C HIS A 181 2.16 -10.82 -3.86
N THR A 182 2.26 -9.57 -3.37
CA THR A 182 1.52 -8.42 -3.87
C THR A 182 2.46 -7.23 -4.02
N THR A 183 2.35 -6.52 -5.14
CA THR A 183 3.13 -5.30 -5.40
C THR A 183 2.20 -4.10 -5.56
N PRO A 184 2.13 -3.21 -4.55
CA PRO A 184 1.44 -1.94 -4.68
C PRO A 184 2.18 -1.03 -5.67
N ILE A 185 1.43 -0.53 -6.65
CA ILE A 185 1.85 0.51 -7.58
C ILE A 185 1.15 1.79 -7.16
N ASN A 186 1.93 2.78 -6.74
CA ASN A 186 1.45 4.10 -6.38
C ASN A 186 1.95 5.11 -7.40
N PHE A 187 1.12 6.07 -7.74
CA PHE A 187 1.51 7.22 -8.53
C PHE A 187 1.56 8.44 -7.61
N PHE A 188 2.65 9.19 -7.67
CA PHE A 188 2.81 10.38 -6.83
C PHE A 188 1.73 11.41 -7.13
N ILE A 189 1.14 11.95 -6.06
CA ILE A 189 0.18 13.04 -6.13
C ILE A 189 0.85 14.31 -5.63
N LYS A 190 1.03 15.29 -6.51
CA LYS A 190 1.60 16.59 -6.16
C LYS A 190 0.79 17.23 -5.02
N ASN A 191 1.48 17.61 -3.97
CA ASN A 191 0.88 18.28 -2.81
C ASN A 191 1.76 19.46 -2.39
N PRO A 192 1.25 20.70 -2.36
CA PRO A 192 2.05 21.90 -2.07
C PRO A 192 2.74 21.91 -0.72
N VAL A 193 2.31 21.06 0.24
CA VAL A 193 2.96 21.00 1.58
C VAL A 193 4.17 20.06 1.60
N LEU A 194 4.38 19.27 0.53
CA LEU A 194 5.51 18.37 0.43
C LEU A 194 6.71 19.07 -0.24
N PRO A 195 7.93 18.77 0.20
CA PRO A 195 9.13 19.43 -0.33
C PRO A 195 9.55 18.95 -1.71
N ILE A 196 8.92 17.90 -2.24
CA ILE A 196 9.22 17.34 -3.55
C ILE A 196 8.46 18.12 -4.65
N ASP A 197 9.20 18.69 -5.59
CA ASP A 197 8.62 19.36 -6.75
C ASP A 197 8.58 18.41 -7.95
N ALA A 198 7.63 17.48 -7.89
CA ALA A 198 7.37 16.54 -8.97
C ALA A 198 5.97 16.76 -9.54
N GLU A 199 5.86 16.63 -10.85
CA GLU A 199 4.56 16.70 -11.54
C GLU A 199 3.87 15.34 -11.52
N THR A 200 2.54 15.36 -11.56
CA THR A 200 1.76 14.13 -11.71
C THR A 200 2.07 13.48 -13.06
N LEU A 201 2.32 12.18 -13.06
CA LEU A 201 2.57 11.42 -14.29
C LEU A 201 1.40 11.56 -15.28
N SER A 202 1.72 11.54 -16.57
CA SER A 202 0.70 11.35 -17.60
C SER A 202 0.12 9.93 -17.48
N ALA A 203 -1.12 9.76 -17.95
CA ALA A 203 -1.74 8.44 -17.96
C ALA A 203 -0.97 7.43 -18.83
N ASP A 204 -0.37 7.87 -19.93
CA ASP A 204 0.43 7.00 -20.78
C ASP A 204 1.71 6.54 -20.06
N GLU A 205 2.45 7.44 -19.41
CA GLU A 205 3.64 7.07 -18.62
C GLU A 205 3.29 6.16 -17.45
N ALA A 206 2.16 6.39 -16.77
CA ALA A 206 1.69 5.52 -15.69
C ALA A 206 1.37 4.10 -16.22
N LEU A 207 0.79 3.99 -17.42
CA LEU A 207 0.56 2.70 -18.07
C LEU A 207 1.86 1.99 -18.46
N GLU A 208 2.88 2.73 -18.93
CA GLU A 208 4.21 2.18 -19.19
C GLU A 208 4.86 1.63 -17.91
N CYS A 209 4.71 2.33 -16.77
CA CYS A 209 5.16 1.83 -15.46
C CYS A 209 4.47 0.51 -15.08
N VAL A 210 3.18 0.35 -15.37
CA VAL A 210 2.45 -0.90 -15.10
C VAL A 210 2.95 -2.04 -15.99
N LEU A 211 3.16 -1.79 -17.28
CA LEU A 211 3.73 -2.79 -18.20
C LEU A 211 5.11 -3.23 -17.74
N LEU A 212 5.96 -2.28 -17.37
CA LEU A 212 7.29 -2.57 -16.84
C LEU A 212 7.21 -3.40 -15.55
N ALA A 213 6.32 -3.03 -14.62
CA ALA A 213 6.12 -3.82 -13.40
C ALA A 213 5.64 -5.25 -13.71
N LYS A 214 4.76 -5.43 -14.70
CA LYS A 214 4.29 -6.76 -15.12
C LYS A 214 5.39 -7.61 -15.72
N GLU A 215 6.31 -7.00 -16.45
CA GLU A 215 7.48 -7.69 -17.02
C GLU A 215 8.41 -8.23 -15.92
N PHE A 216 8.75 -7.39 -14.93
CA PHE A 216 9.67 -7.78 -13.85
C PHE A 216 9.01 -8.68 -12.79
N LEU A 217 7.71 -8.59 -12.60
CA LEU A 217 6.95 -9.24 -11.53
C LEU A 217 5.76 -10.05 -12.10
N PRO A 218 6.01 -11.00 -13.02
CA PRO A 218 4.95 -11.70 -13.76
C PRO A 218 4.01 -12.50 -12.85
N ASN A 219 4.50 -12.95 -11.69
CA ASN A 219 3.75 -13.79 -10.75
C ASN A 219 3.15 -13.01 -9.57
N ALA A 220 3.51 -11.73 -9.41
CA ALA A 220 2.96 -10.90 -8.33
C ALA A 220 1.54 -10.45 -8.64
N ARG A 221 0.73 -10.29 -7.60
CA ARG A 221 -0.52 -9.54 -7.68
C ARG A 221 -0.15 -8.06 -7.77
N LEU A 222 -0.34 -7.44 -8.94
CA LEU A 222 -0.12 -6.01 -9.13
C LEU A 222 -1.34 -5.24 -8.64
N MET A 223 -1.16 -4.42 -7.63
CA MET A 223 -2.23 -3.65 -6.98
C MET A 223 -2.06 -2.16 -7.25
N VAL A 224 -2.97 -1.53 -7.98
CA VAL A 224 -2.99 -0.07 -8.03
C VAL A 224 -3.56 0.47 -6.71
N ALA A 225 -2.78 1.34 -6.07
CA ALA A 225 -3.12 1.94 -4.79
C ALA A 225 -3.28 3.47 -4.92
N GLY A 226 -2.34 4.27 -4.41
CA GLY A 226 -2.47 5.73 -4.47
C GLY A 226 -2.29 6.31 -5.86
N GLY A 227 -2.98 7.43 -6.16
CA GLY A 227 -2.77 8.25 -7.34
C GLY A 227 -3.63 7.92 -8.56
N ARG A 228 -4.28 6.77 -8.60
CA ARG A 228 -5.16 6.35 -9.72
C ARG A 228 -6.20 7.41 -10.07
N GLU A 229 -6.86 7.97 -9.07
CA GLU A 229 -7.94 8.95 -9.23
C GLU A 229 -7.47 10.28 -9.82
N VAL A 230 -6.18 10.57 -9.69
CA VAL A 230 -5.58 11.81 -10.19
C VAL A 230 -5.02 11.60 -11.59
N VAL A 231 -4.24 10.55 -11.78
CA VAL A 231 -3.59 10.23 -13.07
C VAL A 231 -4.62 9.92 -14.17
N PHE A 232 -5.67 9.16 -13.84
CA PHE A 232 -6.70 8.75 -14.79
C PHE A 232 -8.01 9.55 -14.63
N LYS A 233 -7.92 10.76 -14.08
CA LYS A 233 -9.09 11.62 -13.92
C LYS A 233 -9.76 11.87 -15.29
N ASP A 234 -11.05 11.66 -15.33
CA ASP A 234 -11.89 11.87 -16.53
C ASP A 234 -11.45 11.09 -17.79
N ASN A 235 -10.65 10.02 -17.61
CA ASN A 235 -10.17 9.18 -18.71
C ASN A 235 -10.38 7.68 -18.44
N ASP A 236 -11.66 7.27 -18.47
CA ASP A 236 -12.06 5.89 -18.21
C ASP A 236 -11.45 4.87 -19.16
N LYS A 237 -11.20 5.27 -20.43
CA LYS A 237 -10.58 4.38 -21.41
C LYS A 237 -9.13 4.04 -21.06
N GLN A 238 -8.35 5.01 -20.59
CA GLN A 238 -6.99 4.75 -20.14
C GLN A 238 -6.96 4.06 -18.77
N GLU A 239 -7.88 4.40 -17.87
CA GLU A 239 -7.99 3.68 -16.60
C GLU A 239 -8.29 2.19 -16.80
N ALA A 240 -9.16 1.84 -17.74
CA ALA A 240 -9.45 0.44 -18.08
C ALA A 240 -8.21 -0.34 -18.53
N LYS A 241 -7.29 0.30 -19.27
CA LYS A 241 -6.03 -0.32 -19.71
C LYS A 241 -5.12 -0.76 -18.56
N LEU A 242 -5.24 -0.16 -17.36
CA LEU A 242 -4.50 -0.65 -16.18
C LEU A 242 -4.74 -2.16 -15.98
N PHE A 243 -5.98 -2.57 -16.11
CA PHE A 243 -6.40 -3.97 -15.90
C PHE A 243 -5.98 -4.86 -17.07
N GLU A 244 -6.09 -4.36 -18.29
CA GLU A 244 -5.59 -5.05 -19.49
C GLU A 244 -4.07 -5.29 -19.41
N TYR A 245 -3.31 -4.37 -18.79
CA TYR A 245 -1.87 -4.42 -18.64
C TYR A 245 -1.39 -5.20 -17.41
N GLY A 246 -2.33 -5.75 -16.64
CA GLY A 246 -2.00 -6.73 -15.60
C GLY A 246 -2.30 -6.33 -14.17
N ILE A 247 -2.86 -5.15 -13.92
CA ILE A 247 -3.40 -4.83 -12.59
C ILE A 247 -4.54 -5.80 -12.29
N ASN A 248 -4.45 -6.50 -11.16
CA ASN A 248 -5.44 -7.47 -10.71
C ASN A 248 -5.84 -7.28 -9.24
N ALA A 249 -5.46 -6.15 -8.65
CA ALA A 249 -5.94 -5.71 -7.35
C ALA A 249 -6.08 -4.19 -7.28
N VAL A 250 -6.99 -3.72 -6.43
CA VAL A 250 -7.18 -2.28 -6.15
C VAL A 250 -7.41 -2.04 -4.66
N VAL A 251 -7.03 -0.85 -4.19
CA VAL A 251 -7.41 -0.35 -2.87
C VAL A 251 -8.73 0.41 -3.00
N LEU A 252 -9.73 0.01 -2.20
CA LEU A 252 -11.04 0.67 -2.10
C LEU A 252 -11.06 1.71 -1.00
N GLY A 253 -11.73 2.82 -1.27
CA GLY A 253 -11.97 3.88 -0.28
C GLY A 253 -10.77 4.79 -0.10
N ASP A 254 -10.69 5.38 1.09
CA ASP A 254 -9.64 6.34 1.39
C ASP A 254 -8.27 5.65 1.54
N TYR A 255 -7.24 6.32 1.04
CA TYR A 255 -5.86 5.98 1.34
C TYR A 255 -5.49 6.54 2.73
N LEU A 256 -4.22 6.55 3.11
CA LEU A 256 -3.79 6.96 4.45
C LEU A 256 -4.29 8.35 4.85
N THR A 257 -4.00 9.34 4.01
CA THR A 257 -4.30 10.76 4.25
C THR A 257 -5.00 11.42 3.06
N THR A 258 -5.20 10.66 1.98
CA THR A 258 -5.82 11.13 0.74
C THR A 258 -7.17 10.43 0.55
N LYS A 259 -8.18 11.20 0.18
CA LYS A 259 -9.49 10.64 -0.14
C LYS A 259 -9.42 9.88 -1.46
N GLY A 260 -9.90 8.64 -1.43
CA GLY A 260 -10.13 7.84 -2.61
C GLY A 260 -11.57 7.99 -3.14
N LYS A 261 -11.92 7.16 -4.11
CA LYS A 261 -13.29 7.06 -4.62
C LYS A 261 -14.20 6.42 -3.56
N ALA A 262 -15.46 6.84 -3.51
CA ALA A 262 -16.46 6.16 -2.69
C ALA A 262 -16.52 4.67 -3.11
N PRO A 263 -16.36 3.70 -2.18
CA PRO A 263 -16.17 2.28 -2.52
C PRO A 263 -17.25 1.71 -3.48
N LYS A 264 -18.53 2.02 -3.24
CA LYS A 264 -19.62 1.55 -4.12
C LYS A 264 -19.47 2.06 -5.56
N LYS A 265 -19.17 3.35 -5.72
CA LYS A 265 -18.97 3.96 -7.06
C LYS A 265 -17.74 3.39 -7.76
N ASP A 266 -16.70 3.09 -7.00
CA ASP A 266 -15.48 2.50 -7.54
C ASP A 266 -15.75 1.06 -8.02
N ILE A 267 -16.47 0.25 -7.26
CA ILE A 267 -16.89 -1.10 -7.65
C ILE A 267 -17.78 -1.03 -8.91
N GLU A 268 -18.79 -0.15 -8.96
CA GLU A 268 -19.63 0.04 -10.15
C GLU A 268 -18.79 0.36 -11.40
N LYS A 269 -17.78 1.20 -11.23
CA LYS A 269 -16.85 1.56 -12.29
C LYS A 269 -16.01 0.37 -12.75
N LEU A 270 -15.44 -0.39 -11.83
CA LEU A 270 -14.66 -1.61 -12.14
C LEU A 270 -15.52 -2.64 -12.89
N LEU A 271 -16.77 -2.83 -12.46
CA LEU A 271 -17.72 -3.71 -13.16
C LEU A 271 -18.02 -3.20 -14.58
N SER A 272 -18.10 -1.88 -14.79
CA SER A 272 -18.31 -1.31 -16.13
C SER A 272 -17.16 -1.57 -17.11
N TYR A 273 -15.96 -1.88 -16.60
CA TYR A 273 -14.82 -2.31 -17.40
C TYR A 273 -14.83 -3.82 -17.74
N GLY A 274 -15.89 -4.54 -17.37
CA GLY A 274 -16.02 -5.98 -17.61
C GLY A 274 -15.23 -6.85 -16.63
N LEU A 275 -14.80 -6.28 -15.50
CA LEU A 275 -14.12 -7.01 -14.45
C LEU A 275 -15.11 -7.71 -13.53
N THR A 276 -14.65 -8.76 -12.85
CA THR A 276 -15.40 -9.46 -11.79
C THR A 276 -14.63 -9.34 -10.48
N MET A 277 -15.35 -9.26 -9.36
CA MET A 277 -14.71 -9.20 -8.05
C MET A 277 -14.28 -10.61 -7.63
N ALA A 278 -13.02 -10.75 -7.18
CA ALA A 278 -12.54 -11.98 -6.58
C ALA A 278 -13.39 -12.33 -5.34
N THR A 279 -13.63 -13.62 -5.15
CA THR A 279 -14.41 -14.13 -4.02
C THR A 279 -13.57 -14.82 -2.95
N SER A 280 -12.30 -15.09 -3.26
CA SER A 280 -11.32 -15.70 -2.35
C SER A 280 -9.96 -15.00 -2.45
N CYS A 281 -9.10 -15.23 -1.47
CA CYS A 281 -7.73 -14.69 -1.44
C CYS A 281 -6.72 -15.50 -2.27
N HIS A 282 -7.14 -16.58 -2.89
CA HIS A 282 -6.31 -17.53 -3.62
C HIS A 282 -6.35 -17.30 -5.11
#